data_b21145a8de26e81689a45cbca27be76c
#
_entry.id   b21145a8de26e81689a45cbca27be76c
#
_cell.length_a   1.000
_cell.length_b   1.000
_cell.length_c   1.000
_cell.angle_alpha   90.00
_cell.angle_beta   90.00
_cell.angle_gamma   90.00
#
_symmetry.space_group_name_H-M   'P 1'
#
loop_
_entity.id
_entity.type
_entity.pdbx_description
1 polymer ?
#
loop_
_entity_poly.entity_id
_entity_poly.type
_entity_poly.pdbx_seq_one_letter_code
_entity_poly.pdbx_strand_id
1 'polypeptide(L)'
;MRLQPHFLHEFVPGPSNRTLLLLHGTGGNEGDLIPLGRELDPNAALLSPRGKVLENGMPRFFRRLAEGVFDLEDLKTRTNELADFVAAAARHYKLTADHIVGVGYSNGANIAASMLLLRPEIMHAAILFRAMVPLIPDKLPDLSSVRVWIGAGDQDPIVPASETKSLAELLRQAGADVTIRYFPAGHELTRSDVEAARDWLTLLR
;
A
#
# COMPACT_ATOMS: atom_id res chain seq x y z
N MET A 1 -26.35 -5.08 2.58
CA MET A 1 -26.10 -4.16 1.44
C MET A 1 -24.68 -4.45 0.93
N ARG A 2 -24.49 -4.71 -0.38
CA ARG A 2 -23.13 -4.97 -0.91
C ARG A 2 -22.37 -3.65 -1.00
N LEU A 3 -21.08 -3.66 -0.59
CA LEU A 3 -20.20 -2.49 -0.75
C LEU A 3 -20.05 -2.13 -2.23
N GLN A 4 -20.07 -0.83 -2.55
CA GLN A 4 -19.83 -0.31 -3.88
C GLN A 4 -18.68 0.72 -3.83
N PRO A 5 -17.69 0.67 -4.72
CA PRO A 5 -17.47 -0.37 -5.74
C PRO A 5 -17.15 -1.74 -5.14
N HIS A 6 -17.53 -2.81 -5.82
CA HIS A 6 -17.38 -4.18 -5.30
C HIS A 6 -15.93 -4.65 -5.44
N PHE A 7 -15.30 -5.03 -4.29
CA PHE A 7 -14.06 -5.81 -4.23
C PHE A 7 -14.31 -7.10 -3.46
N LEU A 8 -13.77 -8.20 -3.95
CA LEU A 8 -13.61 -9.38 -3.11
C LEU A 8 -12.60 -8.99 -2.03
N HIS A 9 -12.96 -9.17 -0.76
CA HIS A 9 -12.11 -8.71 0.34
C HIS A 9 -12.36 -9.52 1.60
N GLU A 10 -11.37 -9.53 2.47
CA GLU A 10 -11.47 -10.01 3.83
C GLU A 10 -11.46 -8.81 4.79
N PHE A 11 -12.31 -8.88 5.81
CA PHE A 11 -12.33 -7.92 6.91
C PHE A 11 -12.21 -8.66 8.23
N VAL A 12 -11.17 -8.35 9.00
CA VAL A 12 -10.95 -8.92 10.33
C VAL A 12 -11.02 -7.79 11.35
N PRO A 13 -12.03 -7.76 12.23
CA PRO A 13 -12.15 -6.69 13.23
C PRO A 13 -10.99 -6.71 14.22
N GLY A 14 -10.67 -5.54 14.76
CA GLY A 14 -9.65 -5.36 15.80
C GLY A 14 -10.16 -4.47 16.92
N PRO A 15 -9.59 -4.56 18.14
CA PRO A 15 -10.01 -3.77 19.28
C PRO A 15 -9.50 -2.31 19.28
N SER A 16 -8.49 -1.99 18.48
CA SER A 16 -7.97 -0.61 18.35
C SER A 16 -8.76 0.17 17.30
N ASN A 17 -8.58 1.48 17.27
CA ASN A 17 -9.14 2.36 16.23
C ASN A 17 -8.32 2.35 14.92
N ARG A 18 -7.11 1.74 14.92
CA ARG A 18 -6.28 1.61 13.72
C ARG A 18 -6.82 0.55 12.78
N THR A 19 -6.75 0.84 11.49
CA THR A 19 -7.04 -0.12 10.42
C THR A 19 -5.83 -0.27 9.52
N LEU A 20 -5.40 -1.50 9.27
CA LEU A 20 -4.41 -1.80 8.24
C LEU A 20 -5.14 -2.18 6.95
N LEU A 21 -4.93 -1.38 5.89
CA LEU A 21 -5.36 -1.69 4.53
C LEU A 21 -4.26 -2.53 3.87
N LEU A 22 -4.51 -3.83 3.69
CA LEU A 22 -3.52 -4.79 3.21
C LEU A 22 -3.64 -4.99 1.70
N LEU A 23 -2.56 -4.68 0.97
CA LEU A 23 -2.53 -4.69 -0.49
C LEU A 23 -1.46 -5.67 -0.99
N HIS A 24 -1.91 -6.83 -1.48
CA HIS A 24 -1.06 -7.95 -1.86
C HIS A 24 -0.20 -7.67 -3.10
N GLY A 25 0.86 -8.44 -3.28
CA GLY A 25 1.68 -8.45 -4.49
C GLY A 25 1.00 -9.19 -5.67
N THR A 26 1.67 -9.19 -6.83
CA THR A 26 1.19 -9.93 -8.01
C THR A 26 0.98 -11.41 -7.68
N GLY A 27 -0.17 -11.95 -8.07
CA GLY A 27 -0.55 -13.36 -7.84
C GLY A 27 -1.17 -13.64 -6.48
N GLY A 28 -1.16 -12.65 -5.57
CA GLY A 28 -1.75 -12.78 -4.25
C GLY A 28 -3.27 -12.63 -4.23
N ASN A 29 -3.84 -12.73 -3.04
CA ASN A 29 -5.27 -12.63 -2.81
C ASN A 29 -5.56 -11.90 -1.48
N GLU A 30 -6.82 -11.78 -1.10
CA GLU A 30 -7.26 -11.08 0.11
C GLU A 30 -6.82 -11.73 1.43
N GLY A 31 -6.43 -13.00 1.43
CA GLY A 31 -5.95 -13.72 2.63
C GLY A 31 -4.44 -13.59 2.86
N ASP A 32 -3.66 -13.30 1.81
CA ASP A 32 -2.20 -13.49 1.83
C ASP A 32 -1.47 -12.59 2.84
N LEU A 33 -1.91 -11.35 3.03
CA LEU A 33 -1.26 -10.41 3.96
C LEU A 33 -1.91 -10.36 5.35
N ILE A 34 -2.96 -11.14 5.61
CA ILE A 34 -3.60 -11.20 6.95
C ILE A 34 -2.58 -11.59 8.04
N PRO A 35 -1.73 -12.62 7.85
CA PRO A 35 -0.68 -12.95 8.84
C PRO A 35 0.28 -11.79 9.07
N LEU A 36 0.74 -11.12 8.01
CA LEU A 36 1.60 -9.93 8.11
C LEU A 36 0.92 -8.81 8.89
N GLY A 37 -0.35 -8.52 8.59
CA GLY A 37 -1.13 -7.51 9.31
C GLY A 37 -1.21 -7.79 10.81
N ARG A 38 -1.40 -9.04 11.20
CA ARG A 38 -1.41 -9.46 12.61
C ARG A 38 -0.04 -9.37 13.28
N GLU A 39 1.04 -9.59 12.53
CA GLU A 39 2.40 -9.44 13.05
C GLU A 39 2.79 -7.95 13.22
N LEU A 40 2.34 -7.08 12.33
CA LEU A 40 2.57 -5.62 12.41
C LEU A 40 1.78 -4.98 13.56
N ASP A 41 0.48 -5.29 13.67
CA ASP A 41 -0.37 -4.80 14.76
C ASP A 41 -1.48 -5.83 15.07
N PRO A 42 -1.33 -6.63 16.14
CA PRO A 42 -2.32 -7.64 16.53
C PRO A 42 -3.68 -7.06 16.92
N ASN A 43 -3.73 -5.76 17.26
CA ASN A 43 -4.93 -5.07 17.73
C ASN A 43 -5.65 -4.28 16.62
N ALA A 44 -5.03 -4.07 15.46
CA ALA A 44 -5.65 -3.33 14.36
C ALA A 44 -6.78 -4.13 13.70
N ALA A 45 -7.78 -3.43 13.17
CA ALA A 45 -8.67 -4.00 12.18
C ALA A 45 -7.89 -4.22 10.86
N LEU A 46 -8.21 -5.28 10.11
CA LEU A 46 -7.57 -5.58 8.83
C LEU A 46 -8.62 -5.52 7.72
N LEU A 47 -8.34 -4.71 6.70
CA LEU A 47 -9.15 -4.63 5.48
C LEU A 47 -8.26 -5.04 4.31
N SER A 48 -8.55 -6.18 3.70
CA SER A 48 -7.70 -6.79 2.67
C SER A 48 -8.49 -7.06 1.39
N PRO A 49 -8.48 -6.14 0.41
CA PRO A 49 -9.12 -6.36 -0.88
C PRO A 49 -8.24 -7.17 -1.83
N ARG A 50 -8.88 -7.95 -2.72
CA ARG A 50 -8.20 -8.60 -3.86
C ARG A 50 -8.16 -7.68 -5.06
N GLY A 51 -7.00 -7.56 -5.70
CA GLY A 51 -6.84 -6.86 -6.98
C GLY A 51 -7.72 -7.47 -8.08
N LYS A 52 -8.34 -6.63 -8.90
CA LYS A 52 -9.35 -7.02 -9.90
C LYS A 52 -8.77 -7.40 -11.26
N VAL A 53 -7.53 -7.01 -11.54
CA VAL A 53 -6.88 -7.29 -12.83
C VAL A 53 -6.28 -8.69 -12.79
N LEU A 54 -6.47 -9.46 -13.86
CA LEU A 54 -5.83 -10.76 -14.03
C LEU A 54 -4.73 -10.67 -15.09
N GLU A 55 -3.51 -10.96 -14.70
CA GLU A 55 -2.37 -11.14 -15.60
C GLU A 55 -1.98 -12.61 -15.61
N ASN A 56 -2.25 -13.31 -16.70
CA ASN A 56 -2.05 -14.77 -16.81
C ASN A 56 -2.69 -15.56 -15.65
N GLY A 57 -3.89 -15.15 -15.23
CA GLY A 57 -4.61 -15.75 -14.11
C GLY A 57 -4.17 -15.27 -12.71
N MET A 58 -3.13 -14.46 -12.61
CA MET A 58 -2.61 -13.90 -11.36
C MET A 58 -3.30 -12.57 -11.03
N PRO A 59 -3.94 -12.41 -9.86
CA PRO A 59 -4.55 -11.15 -9.45
C PRO A 59 -3.51 -10.04 -9.27
N ARG A 60 -3.87 -8.84 -9.71
CA ARG A 60 -3.13 -7.58 -9.56
C ARG A 60 -4.09 -6.44 -9.28
N PHE A 61 -3.60 -5.37 -8.68
CA PHE A 61 -4.42 -4.18 -8.50
C PHE A 61 -4.57 -3.37 -9.79
N PHE A 62 -3.55 -3.34 -10.63
CA PHE A 62 -3.57 -2.62 -11.92
C PHE A 62 -2.70 -3.33 -12.95
N ARG A 63 -2.95 -3.01 -14.24
CA ARG A 63 -2.27 -3.59 -15.39
C ARG A 63 -0.87 -3.00 -15.58
N ARG A 64 0.07 -3.83 -16.03
CA ARG A 64 1.36 -3.40 -16.56
C ARG A 64 1.46 -3.75 -18.05
N LEU A 65 2.26 -2.99 -18.79
CA LEU A 65 2.56 -3.26 -20.21
C LEU A 65 3.78 -4.17 -20.35
N ALA A 66 4.73 -4.03 -19.41
CA ALA A 66 5.92 -4.88 -19.23
C ALA A 66 6.38 -4.79 -17.77
N GLU A 67 7.41 -5.54 -17.41
CA GLU A 67 8.03 -5.41 -16.09
C GLU A 67 8.58 -3.98 -15.92
N GLY A 68 8.23 -3.33 -14.81
CA GLY A 68 8.57 -1.92 -14.54
C GLY A 68 7.83 -0.88 -15.40
N VAL A 69 6.99 -1.28 -16.36
CA VAL A 69 6.25 -0.37 -17.24
C VAL A 69 4.75 -0.49 -16.98
N PHE A 70 4.17 0.51 -16.32
CA PHE A 70 2.77 0.49 -15.91
C PHE A 70 1.84 1.07 -17.00
N ASP A 71 0.63 0.51 -17.11
CA ASP A 71 -0.47 1.14 -17.83
C ASP A 71 -1.05 2.26 -16.93
N LEU A 72 -0.63 3.49 -17.21
CA LEU A 72 -0.95 4.63 -16.33
C LEU A 72 -2.44 4.96 -16.29
N GLU A 73 -3.17 4.73 -17.38
CA GLU A 73 -4.63 4.99 -17.42
C GLU A 73 -5.39 3.93 -16.60
N ASP A 74 -5.00 2.66 -16.71
CA ASP A 74 -5.56 1.63 -15.86
C ASP A 74 -5.17 1.86 -14.39
N LEU A 75 -3.91 2.22 -14.11
CA LEU A 75 -3.45 2.53 -12.75
C LEU A 75 -4.28 3.66 -12.10
N LYS A 76 -4.50 4.78 -12.80
CA LYS A 76 -5.34 5.89 -12.31
C LYS A 76 -6.77 5.43 -12.04
N THR A 77 -7.35 4.68 -12.97
CA THR A 77 -8.71 4.14 -12.84
C THR A 77 -8.83 3.22 -11.63
N ARG A 78 -7.91 2.26 -11.49
CA ARG A 78 -7.91 1.30 -10.38
C ARG A 78 -7.61 1.93 -9.04
N THR A 79 -6.75 2.95 -9.02
CA THR A 79 -6.49 3.73 -7.79
C THR A 79 -7.76 4.40 -7.28
N ASN A 80 -8.52 5.06 -8.16
CA ASN A 80 -9.78 5.69 -7.78
C ASN A 80 -10.83 4.67 -7.34
N GLU A 81 -10.99 3.56 -8.07
CA GLU A 81 -11.89 2.47 -7.67
C GLU A 81 -11.56 1.91 -6.27
N LEU A 82 -10.27 1.69 -6.00
CA LEU A 82 -9.82 1.16 -4.71
C LEU A 82 -10.05 2.18 -3.60
N ALA A 83 -9.75 3.45 -3.84
CA ALA A 83 -9.99 4.54 -2.90
C ALA A 83 -11.48 4.66 -2.53
N ASP A 84 -12.37 4.62 -3.53
CA ASP A 84 -13.82 4.66 -3.32
C ASP A 84 -14.32 3.43 -2.55
N PHE A 85 -13.74 2.24 -2.83
CA PHE A 85 -14.02 1.03 -2.04
C PHE A 85 -13.60 1.21 -0.58
N VAL A 86 -12.38 1.69 -0.31
CA VAL A 86 -11.87 1.90 1.05
C VAL A 86 -12.77 2.89 1.81
N ALA A 87 -13.16 4.00 1.18
CA ALA A 87 -14.08 4.96 1.78
C ALA A 87 -15.45 4.35 2.08
N ALA A 88 -15.99 3.50 1.20
CA ALA A 88 -17.24 2.78 1.43
C ALA A 88 -17.11 1.73 2.55
N ALA A 89 -16.00 0.99 2.59
CA ALA A 89 -15.70 0.01 3.62
C ALA A 89 -15.54 0.69 4.99
N ALA A 90 -14.87 1.84 5.06
CA ALA A 90 -14.73 2.62 6.29
C ALA A 90 -16.09 2.98 6.89
N ARG A 91 -17.02 3.46 6.06
CA ARG A 91 -18.40 3.74 6.52
C ARG A 91 -19.14 2.47 6.95
N HIS A 92 -19.01 1.38 6.18
CA HIS A 92 -19.73 0.13 6.44
C HIS A 92 -19.27 -0.56 7.73
N TYR A 93 -17.96 -0.65 7.93
CA TYR A 93 -17.36 -1.28 9.11
C TYR A 93 -17.14 -0.33 10.27
N LYS A 94 -17.54 0.95 10.11
CA LYS A 94 -17.39 2.02 11.12
C LYS A 94 -15.93 2.24 11.53
N LEU A 95 -15.04 2.24 10.53
CA LEU A 95 -13.62 2.48 10.73
C LEU A 95 -13.35 3.99 10.82
N THR A 96 -12.33 4.35 11.58
CA THR A 96 -11.88 5.74 11.69
C THR A 96 -11.00 6.06 10.48
N ALA A 97 -11.46 6.92 9.58
CA ALA A 97 -10.77 7.23 8.33
C ALA A 97 -9.34 7.73 8.56
N ASP A 98 -9.15 8.63 9.55
CA ASP A 98 -7.85 9.21 9.89
C ASP A 98 -6.87 8.22 10.56
N HIS A 99 -7.28 6.96 10.73
CA HIS A 99 -6.46 5.90 11.32
C HIS A 99 -6.23 4.72 10.36
N ILE A 100 -6.46 4.94 9.05
CA ILE A 100 -6.15 3.94 8.03
C ILE A 100 -4.68 4.05 7.63
N VAL A 101 -3.96 2.94 7.79
CA VAL A 101 -2.55 2.77 7.36
C VAL A 101 -2.52 1.78 6.20
N GLY A 102 -2.04 2.22 5.04
CA GLY A 102 -1.81 1.32 3.91
C GLY A 102 -0.59 0.43 4.17
N VAL A 103 -0.73 -0.88 3.93
CA VAL A 103 0.38 -1.83 3.97
C VAL A 103 0.40 -2.56 2.64
N GLY A 104 1.39 -2.26 1.81
CA GLY A 104 1.48 -2.83 0.47
C GLY A 104 2.79 -3.56 0.21
N TYR A 105 2.72 -4.61 -0.61
CA TYR A 105 3.88 -5.33 -1.10
C TYR A 105 3.91 -5.32 -2.63
N SER A 106 5.05 -4.89 -3.25
CA SER A 106 5.26 -4.91 -4.69
C SER A 106 4.14 -4.19 -5.45
N ASN A 107 3.32 -4.87 -6.26
CA ASN A 107 2.16 -4.29 -6.94
C ASN A 107 1.20 -3.58 -5.97
N GLY A 108 0.96 -4.17 -4.79
CA GLY A 108 0.16 -3.57 -3.73
C GLY A 108 0.80 -2.31 -3.12
N ALA A 109 2.13 -2.28 -3.00
CA ALA A 109 2.84 -1.08 -2.55
C ALA A 109 2.76 0.06 -3.58
N ASN A 110 2.82 -0.29 -4.86
CA ASN A 110 2.73 0.68 -5.94
C ASN A 110 1.33 1.32 -6.02
N ILE A 111 0.25 0.54 -5.87
CA ILE A 111 -1.09 1.15 -5.84
C ILE A 111 -1.33 1.93 -4.55
N ALA A 112 -0.76 1.53 -3.39
CA ALA A 112 -0.79 2.33 -2.17
C ALA A 112 -0.11 3.69 -2.36
N ALA A 113 1.08 3.71 -2.97
CA ALA A 113 1.78 4.95 -3.32
C ALA A 113 0.97 5.81 -4.31
N SER A 114 0.32 5.17 -5.30
CA SER A 114 -0.60 5.86 -6.22
C SER A 114 -1.80 6.48 -5.48
N MET A 115 -2.36 5.78 -4.48
CA MET A 115 -3.43 6.35 -3.64
C MET A 115 -2.96 7.57 -2.86
N LEU A 116 -1.77 7.57 -2.27
CA LEU A 116 -1.21 8.77 -1.62
C LEU A 116 -1.09 9.95 -2.58
N LEU A 117 -0.70 9.69 -3.83
CA LEU A 117 -0.49 10.74 -4.84
C LEU A 117 -1.78 11.26 -5.49
N LEU A 118 -2.84 10.46 -5.59
CA LEU A 118 -4.08 10.81 -6.29
C LEU A 118 -5.28 11.00 -5.37
N ARG A 119 -5.31 10.35 -4.20
CA ARG A 119 -6.42 10.30 -3.24
C ARG A 119 -5.87 10.39 -1.80
N PRO A 120 -5.14 11.46 -1.46
CA PRO A 120 -4.42 11.60 -0.18
C PRO A 120 -5.32 11.53 1.05
N GLU A 121 -6.62 11.78 0.90
CA GLU A 121 -7.61 11.75 1.97
C GLU A 121 -7.93 10.33 2.50
N ILE A 122 -7.47 9.28 1.82
CA ILE A 122 -7.83 7.89 2.16
C ILE A 122 -6.95 7.30 3.27
N MET A 123 -5.69 7.71 3.32
CA MET A 123 -4.71 7.13 4.25
C MET A 123 -3.84 8.24 4.86
N HIS A 124 -3.61 8.16 6.18
CA HIS A 124 -2.71 9.09 6.87
C HIS A 124 -1.28 8.55 7.01
N ALA A 125 -1.08 7.27 6.75
CA ALA A 125 0.25 6.65 6.75
C ALA A 125 0.30 5.44 5.80
N ALA A 126 1.52 5.05 5.38
CA ALA A 126 1.73 3.86 4.59
C ALA A 126 3.04 3.14 4.92
N ILE A 127 3.02 1.82 4.85
CA ILE A 127 4.16 0.91 4.85
C ILE A 127 4.25 0.30 3.44
N LEU A 128 5.30 0.61 2.73
CA LEU A 128 5.50 0.24 1.33
C LEU A 128 6.72 -0.70 1.22
N PHE A 129 6.46 -1.98 0.97
CA PHE A 129 7.52 -2.96 0.76
C PHE A 129 7.79 -3.14 -0.73
N ARG A 130 9.05 -2.97 -1.16
CA ARG A 130 9.51 -3.20 -2.54
C ARG A 130 8.71 -2.34 -3.55
N ALA A 131 8.57 -1.05 -3.24
CA ALA A 131 7.83 -0.09 -4.05
C ALA A 131 8.74 0.68 -5.02
N MET A 132 8.20 1.04 -6.17
CA MET A 132 8.79 1.94 -7.14
C MET A 132 7.83 3.10 -7.46
N VAL A 133 8.29 4.12 -8.18
CA VAL A 133 7.43 5.24 -8.60
C VAL A 133 6.27 4.72 -9.46
N PRO A 134 5.00 4.81 -9.00
CA PRO A 134 3.88 4.30 -9.78
C PRO A 134 3.48 5.25 -10.92
N LEU A 135 3.48 6.53 -10.65
CA LEU A 135 3.20 7.63 -11.57
C LEU A 135 3.69 8.96 -10.96
N ILE A 136 3.81 9.97 -11.80
CA ILE A 136 4.05 11.36 -11.38
C ILE A 136 2.79 12.14 -11.74
N PRO A 137 2.05 12.71 -10.76
CA PRO A 137 0.86 13.50 -11.04
C PRO A 137 1.24 14.87 -11.60
N ASP A 138 0.36 15.50 -12.39
CA ASP A 138 0.59 16.85 -12.96
C ASP A 138 0.77 17.91 -11.86
N LYS A 139 0.12 17.70 -10.71
CA LYS A 139 0.25 18.51 -9.51
C LYS A 139 0.41 17.61 -8.30
N LEU A 140 1.46 17.83 -7.53
CA LEU A 140 1.67 17.11 -6.28
C LEU A 140 0.56 17.46 -5.26
N PRO A 141 0.01 16.46 -4.56
CA PRO A 141 -0.91 16.70 -3.45
C PRO A 141 -0.15 17.27 -2.23
N ASP A 142 -0.87 17.77 -1.26
CA ASP A 142 -0.32 18.07 0.06
C ASP A 142 -0.32 16.80 0.93
N LEU A 143 0.86 16.26 1.21
CA LEU A 143 1.08 15.12 2.09
C LEU A 143 1.75 15.51 3.42
N SER A 144 1.68 16.76 3.84
CA SER A 144 2.37 17.27 5.03
C SER A 144 1.96 16.57 6.34
N SER A 145 0.78 15.96 6.38
CA SER A 145 0.30 15.16 7.51
C SER A 145 0.53 13.64 7.35
N VAL A 146 1.12 13.22 6.22
CA VAL A 146 1.26 11.79 5.88
C VAL A 146 2.65 11.28 6.27
N ARG A 147 2.69 10.11 6.91
CA ARG A 147 3.93 9.40 7.23
C ARG A 147 4.06 8.15 6.38
N VAL A 148 5.25 7.95 5.80
CA VAL A 148 5.51 6.82 4.93
C VAL A 148 6.78 6.10 5.36
N TRP A 149 6.69 4.78 5.49
CA TRP A 149 7.84 3.91 5.66
C TRP A 149 8.02 3.06 4.40
N ILE A 150 9.27 2.97 3.91
CA ILE A 150 9.59 2.21 2.71
C ILE A 150 10.69 1.18 3.03
N GLY A 151 10.39 -0.09 2.81
CA GLY A 151 11.34 -1.20 2.89
C GLY A 151 11.84 -1.62 1.52
N ALA A 152 13.14 -1.47 1.28
CA ALA A 152 13.80 -1.81 0.02
C ALA A 152 14.79 -2.96 0.20
N GLY A 153 14.87 -3.87 -0.76
CA GLY A 153 15.97 -4.82 -0.87
C GLY A 153 17.15 -4.18 -1.62
N ASP A 154 18.36 -4.26 -1.07
CA ASP A 154 19.57 -3.73 -1.74
C ASP A 154 20.07 -4.61 -2.89
N GLN A 155 19.55 -5.86 -2.97
CA GLN A 155 19.81 -6.84 -4.00
C GLN A 155 18.56 -7.19 -4.82
N ASP A 156 17.53 -6.31 -4.79
CA ASP A 156 16.26 -6.56 -5.49
C ASP A 156 16.46 -6.44 -7.02
N PRO A 157 16.27 -7.54 -7.78
CA PRO A 157 16.43 -7.52 -9.23
C PRO A 157 15.25 -6.88 -9.96
N ILE A 158 14.12 -6.69 -9.30
CA ILE A 158 12.87 -6.16 -9.89
C ILE A 158 12.73 -4.66 -9.61
N VAL A 159 13.04 -4.23 -8.38
CA VAL A 159 12.96 -2.83 -7.95
C VAL A 159 14.34 -2.34 -7.54
N PRO A 160 15.11 -1.74 -8.45
CA PRO A 160 16.39 -1.14 -8.11
C PRO A 160 16.29 -0.10 -6.99
N ALA A 161 17.31 -0.01 -6.15
CA ALA A 161 17.34 0.95 -5.03
C ALA A 161 17.13 2.42 -5.49
N SER A 162 17.52 2.76 -6.73
CA SER A 162 17.27 4.07 -7.34
C SER A 162 15.78 4.37 -7.49
N GLU A 163 14.95 3.38 -7.86
CA GLU A 163 13.50 3.54 -7.98
C GLU A 163 12.86 3.83 -6.63
N THR A 164 13.25 3.07 -5.59
CA THR A 164 12.78 3.34 -4.22
C THR A 164 13.19 4.73 -3.74
N LYS A 165 14.42 5.15 -4.06
CA LYS A 165 14.90 6.51 -3.72
C LYS A 165 14.09 7.58 -4.44
N SER A 166 13.82 7.41 -5.73
CA SER A 166 12.99 8.33 -6.52
C SER A 166 11.57 8.44 -5.97
N LEU A 167 10.96 7.32 -5.54
CA LEU A 167 9.65 7.33 -4.88
C LEU A 167 9.68 8.13 -3.58
N ALA A 168 10.68 7.93 -2.74
CA ALA A 168 10.80 8.66 -1.48
C ALA A 168 11.01 10.17 -1.71
N GLU A 169 11.79 10.54 -2.70
CA GLU A 169 11.99 11.94 -3.08
C GLU A 169 10.70 12.57 -3.58
N LEU A 170 9.93 11.88 -4.42
CA LEU A 170 8.62 12.33 -4.90
C LEU A 170 7.63 12.57 -3.75
N LEU A 171 7.54 11.63 -2.81
CA LEU A 171 6.65 11.76 -1.65
C LEU A 171 7.10 12.89 -0.70
N ARG A 172 8.41 13.08 -0.51
CA ARG A 172 8.94 14.23 0.27
C ARG A 172 8.66 15.57 -0.41
N GLN A 173 8.77 15.64 -1.74
CA GLN A 173 8.39 16.84 -2.49
C GLN A 173 6.91 17.19 -2.34
N ALA A 174 6.06 16.17 -2.14
CA ALA A 174 4.65 16.36 -1.80
C ALA A 174 4.42 16.71 -0.31
N GLY A 175 5.47 16.76 0.52
CA GLY A 175 5.42 17.13 1.94
C GLY A 175 5.42 15.95 2.93
N ALA A 176 5.40 14.69 2.48
CA ALA A 176 5.35 13.54 3.37
C ALA A 176 6.62 13.37 4.23
N ASP A 177 6.43 12.91 5.47
CA ASP A 177 7.54 12.42 6.32
C ASP A 177 7.89 10.98 5.91
N VAL A 178 9.05 10.81 5.23
CA VAL A 178 9.43 9.53 4.63
C VAL A 178 10.67 8.94 5.27
N THR A 179 10.51 7.76 5.85
CA THR A 179 11.59 6.88 6.34
C THR A 179 11.87 5.78 5.30
N ILE A 180 13.13 5.59 4.92
CA ILE A 180 13.55 4.45 4.09
C ILE A 180 14.47 3.54 4.90
N ARG A 181 14.31 2.23 4.72
CA ARG A 181 15.21 1.21 5.23
C ARG A 181 15.62 0.28 4.08
N TYR A 182 16.91 0.00 3.99
CA TYR A 182 17.48 -0.97 3.04
C TYR A 182 17.87 -2.23 3.80
N PHE A 183 17.56 -3.38 3.20
CA PHE A 183 17.82 -4.70 3.77
C PHE A 183 18.66 -5.53 2.81
N PRO A 184 19.59 -6.38 3.29
CA PRO A 184 20.38 -7.30 2.46
C PRO A 184 19.51 -8.45 1.94
N ALA A 185 18.59 -8.12 1.03
CA ALA A 185 17.56 -9.01 0.50
C ALA A 185 17.24 -8.67 -0.95
N GLY A 186 16.62 -9.61 -1.66
CA GLY A 186 16.05 -9.40 -2.98
C GLY A 186 14.65 -8.80 -2.90
N HIS A 187 13.76 -9.30 -3.77
CA HIS A 187 12.35 -8.84 -3.82
C HIS A 187 11.50 -9.41 -2.69
N GLU A 188 11.87 -10.53 -2.11
CA GLU A 188 11.17 -11.17 -1.00
C GLU A 188 11.17 -10.32 0.28
N LEU A 189 10.15 -10.51 1.12
CA LEU A 189 10.12 -9.93 2.47
C LEU A 189 10.90 -10.81 3.43
N THR A 190 11.74 -10.17 4.23
CA THR A 190 12.47 -10.82 5.31
C THR A 190 11.84 -10.50 6.67
N ARG A 191 12.22 -11.28 7.66
CA ARG A 191 11.81 -11.01 9.06
C ARG A 191 12.25 -9.62 9.51
N SER A 192 13.45 -9.18 9.13
CA SER A 192 13.97 -7.86 9.49
C SER A 192 13.15 -6.71 8.87
N ASP A 193 12.61 -6.90 7.65
CA ASP A 193 11.66 -5.94 7.05
C ASP A 193 10.43 -5.76 7.95
N VAL A 194 9.85 -6.88 8.37
CA VAL A 194 8.60 -6.88 9.16
C VAL A 194 8.82 -6.30 10.55
N GLU A 195 9.92 -6.68 11.23
CA GLU A 195 10.28 -6.15 12.54
C GLU A 195 10.50 -4.63 12.49
N ALA A 196 11.24 -4.13 11.50
CA ALA A 196 11.49 -2.70 11.35
C ALA A 196 10.22 -1.90 11.01
N ALA A 197 9.33 -2.45 10.17
CA ALA A 197 8.05 -1.85 9.85
C ALA A 197 7.11 -1.80 11.07
N ARG A 198 7.07 -2.87 11.86
CA ARG A 198 6.32 -2.94 13.11
C ARG A 198 6.81 -1.89 14.11
N ASP A 199 8.13 -1.79 14.32
CA ASP A 199 8.72 -0.82 15.24
C ASP A 199 8.37 0.61 14.82
N TRP A 200 8.45 0.91 13.51
CA TRP A 200 8.02 2.20 12.98
C TRP A 200 6.52 2.45 13.20
N LEU A 201 5.68 1.44 12.99
CA LEU A 201 4.23 1.55 13.18
C LEU A 201 3.84 1.90 14.62
N THR A 202 4.64 1.46 15.62
CA THR A 202 4.42 1.81 17.04
C THR A 202 4.64 3.29 17.34
N LEU A 203 5.41 4.00 16.49
CA LEU A 203 5.68 5.43 16.63
C LEU A 203 4.56 6.30 16.05
N LEU A 204 3.63 5.73 15.29
CA LEU A 204 2.44 6.41 14.79
C LEU A 204 1.43 6.57 15.93
N ARG A 205 1.20 7.80 16.32
CA ARG A 205 0.21 8.16 17.35
C ARG A 205 -1.12 8.51 16.70
#